data_4391d59a36c100655c27c1e317cdf84f
#
_entry.id   4391d59a36c100655c27c1e317cdf84f
#
_cell.length_a   1.000
_cell.length_b   1.000
_cell.length_c   1.000
_cell.angle_alpha   90.00
_cell.angle_beta   90.00
_cell.angle_gamma   90.00
#
_symmetry.space_group_name_H-M   'P 1'
#
loop_
_entity.id
_entity.type
_entity.pdbx_description
1 polymer ?
#
loop_
_entity_poly.entity_id
_entity_poly.type
_entity_poly.pdbx_seq_one_letter_code
_entity_poly.pdbx_strand_id
1 'polypeptide(L)'
;MDMIARLGQLPRLALTAAVLLGSAIPVPAQDQPAASLYAAAQAERGQAAYRQSCQDCHGSSLDNGEFGGPPLKGGYFRTRWGQGSVAALYGYVSLAMPPDRPGQLSPQTYADLVAFLLSNNGYPPGDKELPPDQNAQQNMSLKR
;
A
#
# COMPACT_ATOMS: atom_id res chain seq x y z
N MET A 1 90.04 23.68 10.85
CA MET A 1 89.46 22.42 11.17
C MET A 1 88.15 22.79 11.89
N ASP A 2 87.05 22.94 11.21
CA ASP A 2 85.72 22.87 11.81
C ASP A 2 84.69 22.98 10.72
N MET A 3 84.12 21.85 10.49
CA MET A 3 83.11 21.61 9.47
C MET A 3 81.76 21.65 10.14
N ILE A 4 81.10 22.81 10.06
CA ILE A 4 79.75 22.98 10.64
C ILE A 4 78.67 22.80 9.54
N ALA A 5 77.89 21.80 9.77
CA ALA A 5 76.81 21.33 8.92
C ALA A 5 75.72 22.41 8.75
N ARG A 6 75.39 22.67 7.49
CA ARG A 6 74.18 23.44 7.12
C ARG A 6 72.97 22.50 7.17
N LEU A 7 72.11 22.65 8.20
CA LEU A 7 70.75 22.05 8.21
C LEU A 7 69.89 22.81 7.25
N GLY A 8 69.46 22.10 6.20
CA GLY A 8 68.48 22.60 5.23
C GLY A 8 67.06 22.74 5.85
N GLN A 9 66.52 23.92 5.72
CA GLN A 9 65.13 24.20 6.01
C GLN A 9 64.25 23.62 4.90
N LEU A 10 63.47 22.61 5.22
CA LEU A 10 62.39 22.09 4.34
C LEU A 10 61.17 23.03 4.39
N PRO A 11 60.61 23.40 3.24
CA PRO A 11 59.41 24.22 3.23
C PRO A 11 58.21 23.39 3.70
N ARG A 12 57.46 23.94 4.67
CA ARG A 12 56.18 23.42 5.11
C ARG A 12 55.16 23.62 4.03
N LEU A 13 54.82 22.56 3.28
CA LEU A 13 53.63 22.55 2.42
C LEU A 13 52.37 22.57 3.32
N ALA A 14 51.71 23.70 3.29
CA ALA A 14 50.36 23.81 3.88
C ALA A 14 49.36 23.06 2.98
N LEU A 15 48.89 21.92 3.45
CA LEU A 15 47.79 21.19 2.82
C LEU A 15 46.48 21.93 3.17
N THR A 16 45.96 22.72 2.25
CA THR A 16 44.62 23.29 2.35
C THR A 16 43.62 22.19 1.98
N ALA A 17 42.94 21.61 2.98
CA ALA A 17 41.83 20.71 2.78
C ALA A 17 40.63 21.51 2.29
N ALA A 18 40.31 21.42 0.99
CA ALA A 18 39.06 21.93 0.45
C ALA A 18 37.92 21.03 0.89
N VAL A 19 37.11 21.51 1.83
CA VAL A 19 35.84 20.87 2.23
C VAL A 19 34.84 21.12 1.12
N LEU A 20 34.57 20.10 0.28
CA LEU A 20 33.49 20.11 -0.67
C LEU A 20 32.14 19.92 0.11
N LEU A 21 31.46 21.03 0.35
CA LEU A 21 30.06 21.02 0.80
C LEU A 21 29.21 20.44 -0.35
N GLY A 22 28.97 19.15 -0.35
CA GLY A 22 28.04 18.49 -1.25
C GLY A 22 26.62 18.96 -0.95
N SER A 23 26.07 19.81 -1.82
CA SER A 23 24.66 20.17 -1.80
C SER A 23 23.86 18.91 -2.09
N ALA A 24 23.19 18.34 -1.07
CA ALA A 24 22.24 17.26 -1.24
C ALA A 24 21.03 17.83 -2.03
N ILE A 25 20.91 17.44 -3.29
CA ILE A 25 19.74 17.72 -4.10
C ILE A 25 18.60 16.90 -3.51
N PRO A 26 17.45 17.50 -3.08
CA PRO A 26 16.31 16.73 -2.63
C PRO A 26 15.81 15.90 -3.81
N VAL A 27 15.94 14.57 -3.70
CA VAL A 27 15.31 13.63 -4.63
C VAL A 27 13.81 13.75 -4.41
N PRO A 28 13.00 14.09 -5.45
CA PRO A 28 11.55 14.09 -5.29
C PRO A 28 11.10 12.71 -4.82
N ALA A 29 10.19 12.69 -3.85
CA ALA A 29 9.54 11.45 -3.42
C ALA A 29 8.91 10.81 -4.66
N GLN A 30 9.47 9.72 -5.13
CA GLN A 30 8.92 8.96 -6.24
C GLN A 30 7.62 8.35 -5.74
N ASP A 31 6.51 8.61 -6.43
CA ASP A 31 5.26 7.88 -6.21
C ASP A 31 5.57 6.39 -6.36
N GLN A 32 5.67 5.70 -5.24
CA GLN A 32 5.87 4.26 -5.26
C GLN A 32 4.61 3.64 -5.89
N PRO A 33 4.77 2.81 -6.93
CA PRO A 33 3.63 2.13 -7.50
C PRO A 33 2.92 1.34 -6.39
N ALA A 34 1.60 1.41 -6.38
CA ALA A 34 0.80 0.68 -5.39
C ALA A 34 1.18 -0.81 -5.41
N ALA A 35 1.38 -1.38 -4.22
CA ALA A 35 1.75 -2.79 -4.13
C ALA A 35 0.69 -3.69 -4.78
N SER A 36 1.14 -4.73 -5.47
CA SER A 36 0.27 -5.79 -6.00
C SER A 36 -0.17 -6.68 -4.85
N LEU A 37 -1.44 -6.59 -4.46
CA LEU A 37 -1.97 -7.19 -3.24
C LEU A 37 -2.87 -8.41 -3.48
N TYR A 38 -3.24 -8.69 -4.74
CA TYR A 38 -4.21 -9.72 -5.11
C TYR A 38 -3.96 -10.20 -6.54
N ALA A 39 -4.47 -11.37 -6.93
CA ALA A 39 -4.46 -11.85 -8.31
C ALA A 39 -5.71 -11.38 -9.09
N ALA A 40 -5.57 -11.14 -10.40
CA ALA A 40 -6.70 -10.67 -11.24
C ALA A 40 -7.90 -11.62 -11.17
N ALA A 41 -7.69 -12.93 -11.30
CA ALA A 41 -8.74 -13.92 -11.20
C ALA A 41 -9.47 -13.90 -9.84
N GLN A 42 -8.79 -13.50 -8.76
CA GLN A 42 -9.41 -13.34 -7.45
C GLN A 42 -10.39 -12.16 -7.43
N ALA A 43 -10.05 -11.03 -8.06
CA ALA A 43 -10.97 -9.90 -8.18
C ALA A 43 -12.22 -10.25 -9.03
N GLU A 44 -12.08 -11.09 -10.05
CA GLU A 44 -13.21 -11.57 -10.85
C GLU A 44 -14.17 -12.43 -10.02
N ARG A 45 -13.66 -13.34 -9.19
CA ARG A 45 -14.49 -14.11 -8.25
C ARG A 45 -15.16 -13.17 -7.23
N GLY A 46 -14.42 -12.19 -6.74
CA GLY A 46 -14.93 -11.15 -5.84
C GLY A 46 -16.06 -10.34 -6.46
N GLN A 47 -15.97 -10.01 -7.75
CA GLN A 47 -17.05 -9.34 -8.46
C GLN A 47 -18.35 -10.20 -8.49
N ALA A 48 -18.23 -11.50 -8.72
CA ALA A 48 -19.37 -12.40 -8.70
C ALA A 48 -20.02 -12.45 -7.30
N ALA A 49 -19.21 -12.57 -6.24
CA ALA A 49 -19.67 -12.54 -4.86
C ALA A 49 -20.31 -11.19 -4.48
N TYR A 50 -19.74 -10.07 -4.96
CA TYR A 50 -20.26 -8.72 -4.74
C TYR A 50 -21.68 -8.55 -5.29
N ARG A 51 -21.94 -9.02 -6.50
CA ARG A 51 -23.27 -8.96 -7.11
C ARG A 51 -24.31 -9.71 -6.30
N GLN A 52 -23.94 -10.78 -5.64
CA GLN A 52 -24.85 -11.63 -4.88
C GLN A 52 -25.12 -11.14 -3.45
N SER A 53 -24.17 -10.42 -2.85
CA SER A 53 -24.21 -10.18 -1.41
C SER A 53 -24.04 -8.72 -0.99
N CYS A 54 -23.68 -7.82 -1.91
CA CYS A 54 -23.28 -6.44 -1.56
C CYS A 54 -23.95 -5.38 -2.43
N GLN A 55 -24.26 -5.71 -3.70
CA GLN A 55 -24.65 -4.77 -4.72
C GLN A 55 -25.94 -4.00 -4.38
N ASP A 56 -26.92 -4.65 -3.76
CA ASP A 56 -28.19 -4.01 -3.43
C ASP A 56 -28.02 -2.82 -2.50
N CYS A 57 -27.10 -2.93 -1.54
CA CYS A 57 -26.81 -1.83 -0.61
C CYS A 57 -25.74 -0.86 -1.15
N HIS A 58 -24.74 -1.34 -1.88
CA HIS A 58 -23.58 -0.53 -2.30
C HIS A 58 -23.59 -0.12 -3.78
N GLY A 59 -24.61 -0.53 -4.54
CA GLY A 59 -24.77 -0.22 -5.95
C GLY A 59 -23.91 -1.06 -6.89
N SER A 60 -24.34 -1.22 -8.12
CA SER A 60 -23.59 -1.96 -9.15
C SER A 60 -22.27 -1.30 -9.53
N SER A 61 -22.17 0.00 -9.34
CA SER A 61 -20.99 0.83 -9.59
C SER A 61 -20.17 1.12 -8.32
N LEU A 62 -20.47 0.50 -7.17
CA LEU A 62 -19.84 0.72 -5.86
C LEU A 62 -20.06 2.14 -5.29
N ASP A 63 -21.04 2.88 -5.78
CA ASP A 63 -21.25 4.26 -5.35
C ASP A 63 -22.36 4.42 -4.31
N ASN A 64 -23.49 3.81 -4.49
CA ASN A 64 -24.63 3.72 -3.58
C ASN A 64 -25.66 2.78 -4.22
N GLY A 65 -26.34 2.01 -3.42
CA GLY A 65 -27.37 1.09 -3.86
C GLY A 65 -28.76 1.51 -3.40
N GLU A 66 -29.73 0.64 -3.65
CA GLU A 66 -31.14 0.83 -3.30
C GLU A 66 -31.36 1.11 -1.81
N PHE A 67 -30.56 0.48 -0.95
CA PHE A 67 -30.65 0.63 0.51
C PHE A 67 -29.61 1.62 1.09
N GLY A 68 -28.96 2.44 0.27
CA GLY A 68 -28.16 3.55 0.70
C GLY A 68 -26.86 3.19 1.44
N GLY A 69 -26.25 2.07 1.10
CA GLY A 69 -24.93 1.72 1.61
C GLY A 69 -23.87 2.75 1.18
N PRO A 70 -22.84 2.99 2.01
CA PRO A 70 -21.81 3.97 1.66
C PRO A 70 -21.03 3.57 0.40
N PRO A 71 -20.45 4.54 -0.33
CA PRO A 71 -19.59 4.26 -1.48
C PRO A 71 -18.40 3.37 -1.10
N LEU A 72 -18.06 2.42 -1.95
CA LEU A 72 -16.93 1.50 -1.76
C LEU A 72 -15.75 1.81 -2.70
N LYS A 73 -15.78 2.95 -3.38
CA LYS A 73 -14.69 3.43 -4.24
C LYS A 73 -14.42 4.92 -4.10
N GLY A 74 -13.30 5.34 -4.71
CA GLY A 74 -12.94 6.75 -4.84
C GLY A 74 -12.54 7.42 -3.52
N GLY A 75 -12.98 8.67 -3.33
CA GLY A 75 -12.60 9.50 -2.16
C GLY A 75 -13.00 8.87 -0.84
N TYR A 76 -14.21 8.34 -0.74
CA TYR A 76 -14.69 7.71 0.49
C TYR A 76 -13.81 6.50 0.88
N PHE A 77 -13.54 5.61 -0.06
CA PHE A 77 -12.66 4.45 0.19
C PHE A 77 -11.26 4.89 0.63
N ARG A 78 -10.66 5.85 -0.08
CA ARG A 78 -9.33 6.36 0.27
C ARG A 78 -9.27 6.97 1.67
N THR A 79 -10.25 7.77 2.03
CA THR A 79 -10.31 8.40 3.37
C THR A 79 -10.49 7.36 4.45
N ARG A 80 -11.33 6.36 4.22
CA ARG A 80 -11.68 5.35 5.24
C ARG A 80 -10.61 4.28 5.42
N TRP A 81 -9.98 3.84 4.32
CA TRP A 81 -9.11 2.68 4.29
C TRP A 81 -7.69 2.96 3.80
N GLY A 82 -7.48 3.98 2.98
CA GLY A 82 -6.22 4.22 2.25
C GLY A 82 -5.00 4.51 3.11
N GLN A 83 -5.15 4.70 4.43
CA GLN A 83 -4.04 4.84 5.38
C GLN A 83 -3.84 3.59 6.25
N GLY A 84 -4.66 2.57 6.06
CA GLY A 84 -4.67 1.35 6.85
C GLY A 84 -3.94 0.17 6.20
N SER A 85 -4.31 -1.03 6.64
CA SER A 85 -3.85 -2.30 6.10
C SER A 85 -5.00 -3.07 5.44
N VAL A 86 -4.64 -4.03 4.59
CA VAL A 86 -5.60 -4.99 4.04
C VAL A 86 -6.31 -5.77 5.15
N ALA A 87 -5.58 -6.13 6.21
CA ALA A 87 -6.15 -6.83 7.37
C ALA A 87 -7.28 -6.04 8.04
N ALA A 88 -7.18 -4.71 8.11
CA ALA A 88 -8.23 -3.87 8.68
C ALA A 88 -9.48 -3.85 7.80
N LEU A 89 -9.31 -3.74 6.48
CA LEU A 89 -10.41 -3.81 5.52
C LEU A 89 -11.07 -5.20 5.53
N TYR A 90 -10.27 -6.26 5.45
CA TYR A 90 -10.75 -7.64 5.48
C TYR A 90 -11.51 -7.95 6.77
N GLY A 91 -10.95 -7.56 7.92
CA GLY A 91 -11.59 -7.75 9.22
C GLY A 91 -12.95 -7.06 9.29
N TYR A 92 -13.05 -5.81 8.83
CA TYR A 92 -14.32 -5.11 8.79
C TYR A 92 -15.33 -5.81 7.88
N VAL A 93 -14.93 -6.15 6.64
CA VAL A 93 -15.83 -6.79 5.68
C VAL A 93 -16.31 -8.16 6.20
N SER A 94 -15.42 -8.96 6.79
CA SER A 94 -15.78 -10.29 7.30
C SER A 94 -16.62 -10.25 8.57
N LEU A 95 -16.42 -9.27 9.46
CA LEU A 95 -17.12 -9.20 10.73
C LEU A 95 -18.45 -8.42 10.68
N ALA A 96 -18.60 -7.52 9.70
CA ALA A 96 -19.74 -6.60 9.65
C ALA A 96 -20.59 -6.71 8.38
N MET A 97 -20.11 -7.39 7.32
CA MET A 97 -20.78 -7.45 6.02
C MET A 97 -21.03 -8.89 5.55
N PRO A 98 -22.13 -9.12 4.83
CA PRO A 98 -23.31 -8.24 4.75
C PRO A 98 -24.03 -8.16 6.10
N PRO A 99 -24.70 -7.03 6.45
CA PRO A 99 -25.21 -6.81 7.80
C PRO A 99 -26.36 -7.73 8.21
N ASP A 100 -27.05 -8.34 7.27
CA ASP A 100 -28.10 -9.36 7.51
C ASP A 100 -27.52 -10.74 7.90
N ARG A 101 -26.26 -11.00 7.57
CA ARG A 101 -25.56 -12.27 7.85
C ARG A 101 -24.04 -12.08 8.01
N PRO A 102 -23.58 -11.30 8.97
CA PRO A 102 -22.16 -11.04 9.16
C PRO A 102 -21.39 -12.33 9.49
N GLY A 103 -20.20 -12.49 8.92
CA GLY A 103 -19.35 -13.66 9.17
C GLY A 103 -19.77 -14.95 8.47
N GLN A 104 -20.83 -14.95 7.65
CA GLN A 104 -21.37 -16.20 7.10
C GLN A 104 -20.82 -16.58 5.70
N LEU A 105 -20.07 -15.71 5.05
CA LEU A 105 -19.36 -16.08 3.83
C LEU A 105 -18.07 -16.81 4.18
N SER A 106 -17.53 -17.60 3.24
CA SER A 106 -16.27 -18.27 3.46
C SER A 106 -15.11 -17.26 3.58
N PRO A 107 -14.02 -17.57 4.31
CA PRO A 107 -12.84 -16.73 4.36
C PRO A 107 -12.28 -16.39 2.97
N GLN A 108 -12.30 -17.36 2.03
CA GLN A 108 -11.89 -17.14 0.66
C GLN A 108 -12.82 -16.13 -0.06
N THR A 109 -14.13 -16.24 0.12
CA THR A 109 -15.08 -15.30 -0.47
C THR A 109 -14.86 -13.86 0.04
N TYR A 110 -14.55 -13.70 1.33
CA TYR A 110 -14.19 -12.38 1.87
C TYR A 110 -12.87 -11.85 1.28
N ALA A 111 -11.86 -12.69 1.09
CA ALA A 111 -10.61 -12.29 0.44
C ALA A 111 -10.84 -11.89 -1.03
N ASP A 112 -11.68 -12.64 -1.75
CA ASP A 112 -12.05 -12.33 -3.13
C ASP A 112 -12.81 -11.00 -3.23
N LEU A 113 -13.74 -10.73 -2.30
CA LEU A 113 -14.44 -9.45 -2.19
C LEU A 113 -13.48 -8.29 -1.94
N VAL A 114 -12.52 -8.45 -1.03
CA VAL A 114 -11.48 -7.43 -0.78
C VAL A 114 -10.65 -7.20 -2.04
N ALA A 115 -10.25 -8.24 -2.75
CA ALA A 115 -9.52 -8.11 -4.03
C ALA A 115 -10.32 -7.32 -5.07
N PHE A 116 -11.63 -7.56 -5.17
CA PHE A 116 -12.52 -6.78 -6.04
C PHE A 116 -12.61 -5.31 -5.62
N LEU A 117 -12.70 -5.01 -4.32
CA LEU A 117 -12.69 -3.62 -3.83
C LEU A 117 -11.36 -2.94 -4.17
N LEU A 118 -10.24 -3.62 -3.97
CA LEU A 118 -8.91 -3.09 -4.30
C LEU A 118 -8.76 -2.78 -5.79
N SER A 119 -9.26 -3.66 -6.67
CA SER A 119 -9.21 -3.45 -8.13
C SER A 119 -9.97 -2.19 -8.55
N ASN A 120 -11.13 -1.93 -7.94
CA ASN A 120 -11.94 -0.75 -8.22
C ASN A 120 -11.39 0.54 -7.57
N ASN A 121 -10.36 0.43 -6.75
CA ASN A 121 -9.70 1.54 -6.10
C ASN A 121 -8.25 1.76 -6.58
N GLY A 122 -7.89 1.20 -7.75
CA GLY A 122 -6.62 1.49 -8.44
C GLY A 122 -5.40 0.78 -7.85
N TYR A 123 -5.58 -0.30 -7.08
CA TYR A 123 -4.49 -1.21 -6.73
C TYR A 123 -4.27 -2.18 -7.89
N PRO A 124 -3.03 -2.36 -8.38
CA PRO A 124 -2.75 -3.26 -9.49
C PRO A 124 -2.84 -4.73 -9.04
N PRO A 125 -3.28 -5.64 -9.91
CA PRO A 125 -3.17 -7.07 -9.66
C PRO A 125 -1.72 -7.53 -9.72
N GLY A 126 -1.42 -8.65 -9.07
CA GLY A 126 -0.15 -9.36 -9.11
C GLY A 126 -0.34 -10.84 -9.39
N ASP A 127 0.72 -11.61 -9.13
CA ASP A 127 0.75 -13.06 -9.39
C ASP A 127 0.21 -13.89 -8.22
N LYS A 128 0.08 -13.29 -7.05
CA LYS A 128 -0.33 -13.98 -5.83
C LYS A 128 -1.72 -13.55 -5.40
N GLU A 129 -2.51 -14.52 -4.96
CA GLU A 129 -3.79 -14.24 -4.34
C GLU A 129 -3.63 -13.61 -2.95
N LEU A 130 -4.56 -12.73 -2.61
CA LEU A 130 -4.72 -12.25 -1.26
C LEU A 130 -5.10 -13.44 -0.37
N PRO A 131 -4.32 -13.75 0.67
CA PRO A 131 -4.62 -14.88 1.54
C PRO A 131 -5.92 -14.67 2.31
N PRO A 132 -6.75 -15.71 2.53
CA PRO A 132 -7.99 -15.64 3.30
C PRO A 132 -7.73 -15.69 4.83
N ASP A 133 -6.68 -15.04 5.29
CA ASP A 133 -6.22 -15.00 6.67
C ASP A 133 -5.81 -13.58 7.06
N GLN A 134 -6.52 -13.02 8.04
CA GLN A 134 -6.28 -11.66 8.51
C GLN A 134 -4.85 -11.46 9.05
N ASN A 135 -4.26 -12.47 9.69
CA ASN A 135 -2.90 -12.35 10.23
C ASN A 135 -1.87 -12.22 9.10
N ALA A 136 -2.02 -13.01 8.03
CA ALA A 136 -1.15 -12.91 6.85
C ALA A 136 -1.25 -11.55 6.14
N GLN A 137 -2.36 -10.83 6.32
CA GLN A 137 -2.62 -9.54 5.69
C GLN A 137 -2.14 -8.33 6.50
N GLN A 138 -1.67 -8.51 7.74
CA GLN A 138 -1.34 -7.38 8.66
C GLN A 138 -0.30 -6.42 8.10
N ASN A 139 0.69 -6.93 7.39
CA ASN A 139 1.77 -6.14 6.80
C ASN A 139 1.48 -5.66 5.36
N MET A 140 0.28 -5.95 4.83
CA MET A 140 -0.14 -5.51 3.50
C MET A 140 -0.75 -4.11 3.60
N SER A 141 0.05 -3.08 3.23
CA SER A 141 -0.35 -1.67 3.35
C SER A 141 -1.25 -1.23 2.21
N LEU A 142 -2.26 -0.42 2.52
CA LEU A 142 -3.10 0.29 1.55
C LEU A 142 -2.59 1.71 1.25
N LYS A 143 -1.48 2.14 1.86
CA LYS A 143 -0.88 3.46 1.60
C LYS A 143 -0.31 3.52 0.18
N ARG A 144 -0.55 4.65 -0.45
CA ARG A 144 -0.04 4.99 -1.79
C ARG A 144 0.53 6.39 -1.77
#